data_1064aa07e0e020a0556c6ac1f1845b79
#
_entry.id   1064aa07e0e020a0556c6ac1f1845b79
#
_cell.length_a   1.000
_cell.length_b   1.000
_cell.length_c   1.000
_cell.angle_alpha   90.00
_cell.angle_beta   90.00
_cell.angle_gamma   90.00
#
_symmetry.space_group_name_H-M   'P 1'
#
loop_
_entity.id
_entity.type
_entity.pdbx_description
1 polymer ?
#
loop_
_entity_poly.entity_id
_entity_poly.type
_entity_poly.pdbx_seq_one_letter_code
_entity_poly.pdbx_strand_id
1 'polypeptide(L)'
;MKNIQRILLAFLLAAIPAAAADAIAFITNLKGEVALDGNARPLLLAELARGQKIAVGKDSQASVMYIASGKEYVLKGPDSFLVKDTGISSEAGMPPVTRETPWRASNRVLVQVAQTSAASVRMRSIAQPRADAAARLLYPTEGSVATLEPTFRWRTPDTKLQGEFTLLVIGQDKPVHVARAAGGSYRVPAKLRPETDYAWTVTSAGSEIGSGRFRTLSSEALASVARRKPSDKSDFSDRLLFTLLLQEMGATQEAQESWARLAAERADLPELAAFAK
;
A
#
# COMPACT_ATOMS: atom_id res chain seq x y z
N MET A 1 -3.73 -15.66 -74.61
CA MET A 1 -3.64 -16.58 -73.47
C MET A 1 -3.58 -15.73 -72.26
N LYS A 2 -4.42 -16.02 -71.28
CA LYS A 2 -4.99 -15.12 -70.31
C LYS A 2 -4.03 -14.73 -69.15
N ASN A 3 -3.75 -13.43 -68.98
CA ASN A 3 -3.10 -12.83 -67.84
C ASN A 3 -4.11 -12.70 -66.69
N ILE A 4 -3.90 -13.40 -65.62
CA ILE A 4 -4.63 -13.25 -64.37
C ILE A 4 -3.79 -12.33 -63.48
N GLN A 5 -4.19 -11.05 -63.43
CA GLN A 5 -3.70 -10.06 -62.49
C GLN A 5 -4.28 -10.38 -61.09
N ARG A 6 -3.43 -10.84 -60.19
CA ARG A 6 -3.77 -10.99 -58.79
C ARG A 6 -3.63 -9.62 -58.10
N ILE A 7 -4.74 -8.99 -57.82
CA ILE A 7 -4.81 -7.81 -56.95
C ILE A 7 -4.68 -8.31 -55.52
N LEU A 8 -3.50 -8.07 -54.93
CA LEU A 8 -3.24 -8.29 -53.51
C LEU A 8 -3.71 -7.03 -52.77
N LEU A 9 -4.91 -7.07 -52.22
CA LEU A 9 -5.44 -6.02 -51.35
C LEU A 9 -4.78 -6.15 -49.98
N ALA A 10 -3.69 -5.40 -49.75
CA ALA A 10 -3.04 -5.29 -48.45
C ALA A 10 -3.93 -4.44 -47.54
N PHE A 11 -4.67 -5.09 -46.67
CA PHE A 11 -5.29 -4.43 -45.50
C PHE A 11 -4.18 -4.02 -44.53
N LEU A 12 -3.74 -2.78 -44.62
CA LEU A 12 -2.91 -2.14 -43.63
C LEU A 12 -3.81 -1.87 -42.40
N LEU A 13 -3.85 -2.81 -41.45
CA LEU A 13 -4.37 -2.53 -40.10
C LEU A 13 -3.41 -1.51 -39.46
N ALA A 14 -3.75 -0.24 -39.57
CA ALA A 14 -3.15 0.79 -38.74
C ALA A 14 -3.55 0.47 -37.28
N ALA A 15 -2.67 -0.22 -36.57
CA ALA A 15 -2.71 -0.29 -35.12
C ALA A 15 -2.52 1.15 -34.63
N ILE A 16 -3.60 1.86 -34.36
CA ILE A 16 -3.57 3.12 -33.63
C ILE A 16 -3.04 2.74 -32.24
N PRO A 17 -1.84 3.20 -31.82
CA PRO A 17 -1.43 3.03 -30.44
C PRO A 17 -2.49 3.76 -29.62
N ALA A 18 -3.25 3.01 -28.82
CA ALA A 18 -4.04 3.60 -27.76
C ALA A 18 -3.01 4.29 -26.84
N ALA A 19 -2.83 5.60 -27.02
CA ALA A 19 -2.08 6.40 -26.09
C ALA A 19 -2.77 6.17 -24.73
N ALA A 20 -2.09 5.46 -23.83
CA ALA A 20 -2.55 5.37 -22.46
C ALA A 20 -2.63 6.82 -21.97
N ALA A 21 -3.85 7.31 -21.78
CA ALA A 21 -4.05 8.65 -21.24
C ALA A 21 -3.37 8.69 -19.86
N ASP A 22 -2.51 9.69 -19.64
CA ASP A 22 -1.80 9.83 -18.39
C ASP A 22 -2.81 9.89 -17.22
N ALA A 23 -2.60 9.03 -16.24
CA ALA A 23 -3.42 9.02 -15.04
C ALA A 23 -3.23 10.34 -14.27
N ILE A 24 -4.32 11.07 -14.05
CA ILE A 24 -4.30 12.35 -13.31
C ILE A 24 -4.85 12.23 -11.89
N ALA A 25 -5.58 11.16 -11.62
CA ALA A 25 -6.17 10.84 -10.33
C ALA A 25 -6.31 9.32 -10.15
N PHE A 26 -6.69 8.88 -8.96
CA PHE A 26 -7.02 7.49 -8.69
C PHE A 26 -8.06 7.39 -7.56
N ILE A 27 -8.75 6.25 -7.51
CA ILE A 27 -9.80 5.98 -6.54
C ILE A 27 -9.18 5.55 -5.21
N THR A 28 -9.50 6.24 -4.12
CA THR A 28 -9.00 5.97 -2.76
C THR A 28 -10.03 5.32 -1.84
N ASN A 29 -11.31 5.39 -2.20
CA ASN A 29 -12.38 4.74 -1.43
C ASN A 29 -13.60 4.49 -2.33
N LEU A 30 -14.32 3.41 -2.05
CA LEU A 30 -15.55 3.01 -2.73
C LEU A 30 -16.55 2.49 -1.69
N LYS A 31 -17.77 2.99 -1.72
CA LYS A 31 -18.89 2.50 -0.90
C LYS A 31 -20.16 2.44 -1.74
N GLY A 32 -20.83 1.31 -1.72
CA GLY A 32 -22.06 1.11 -2.47
C GLY A 32 -21.84 0.94 -3.99
N GLU A 33 -22.78 1.45 -4.77
CA GLU A 33 -22.81 1.32 -6.23
C GLU A 33 -22.04 2.47 -6.87
N VAL A 34 -20.95 2.14 -7.54
CA VAL A 34 -20.10 3.09 -8.28
C VAL A 34 -19.74 2.45 -9.62
N ALA A 35 -19.90 3.20 -10.72
CA ALA A 35 -19.52 2.77 -12.05
C ALA A 35 -18.56 3.78 -12.70
N LEU A 36 -17.62 3.29 -13.52
CA LEU A 36 -16.69 4.10 -14.29
C LEU A 36 -17.02 3.95 -15.78
N ASP A 37 -17.29 5.07 -16.46
CA ASP A 37 -17.65 5.12 -17.90
C ASP A 37 -18.82 4.17 -18.28
N GLY A 38 -19.80 4.02 -17.38
CA GLY A 38 -20.95 3.14 -17.59
C GLY A 38 -20.66 1.64 -17.44
N ASN A 39 -19.43 1.27 -17.12
CA ASN A 39 -19.02 -0.11 -16.93
C ASN A 39 -19.17 -0.56 -15.47
N ALA A 40 -18.74 -1.79 -15.21
CA ALA A 40 -18.75 -2.36 -13.85
C ALA A 40 -17.99 -1.49 -12.84
N ARG A 41 -18.23 -1.78 -11.56
CA ARG A 41 -17.55 -1.14 -10.43
C ARG A 41 -16.04 -1.10 -10.63
N PRO A 42 -15.41 0.09 -10.55
CA PRO A 42 -13.96 0.19 -10.58
C PRO A 42 -13.33 -0.47 -9.35
N LEU A 43 -12.08 -0.87 -9.47
CA LEU A 43 -11.30 -1.35 -8.32
C LEU A 43 -10.78 -0.18 -7.48
N LEU A 44 -10.49 -0.46 -6.23
CA LEU A 44 -9.71 0.44 -5.39
C LEU A 44 -8.34 0.71 -6.06
N LEU A 45 -7.88 1.94 -6.01
CA LEU A 45 -6.66 2.42 -6.68
C LEU A 45 -6.72 2.40 -8.23
N ALA A 46 -7.92 2.21 -8.83
CA ALA A 46 -8.07 2.39 -10.27
C ALA A 46 -7.63 3.80 -10.68
N GLU A 47 -6.78 3.86 -11.70
CA GLU A 47 -6.32 5.11 -12.29
C GLU A 47 -7.44 5.78 -13.07
N LEU A 48 -7.48 7.10 -13.00
CA LEU A 48 -8.46 7.93 -13.67
C LEU A 48 -7.78 8.90 -14.62
N ALA A 49 -8.24 8.90 -15.86
CA ALA A 49 -7.82 9.83 -16.89
C ALA A 49 -8.84 10.97 -17.04
N ARG A 50 -8.40 12.06 -17.67
CA ARG A 50 -9.29 13.16 -18.06
C ARG A 50 -10.43 12.66 -18.93
N GLY A 51 -11.63 13.20 -18.69
CA GLY A 51 -12.83 12.93 -19.46
C GLY A 51 -13.61 11.70 -19.02
N GLN A 52 -13.08 10.90 -18.11
CA GLN A 52 -13.82 9.75 -17.57
C GLN A 52 -14.97 10.20 -16.66
N LYS A 53 -16.05 9.41 -16.65
CA LYS A 53 -17.25 9.65 -15.86
C LYS A 53 -17.37 8.63 -14.75
N ILE A 54 -17.61 9.12 -13.54
CA ILE A 54 -17.86 8.31 -12.34
C ILE A 54 -19.33 8.48 -11.96
N ALA A 55 -20.14 7.45 -12.16
CA ALA A 55 -21.51 7.42 -11.69
C ALA A 55 -21.56 6.84 -10.28
N VAL A 56 -22.19 7.55 -9.36
CA VAL A 56 -22.35 7.16 -7.95
C VAL A 56 -23.83 6.99 -7.66
N GLY A 57 -24.24 5.78 -7.27
CA GLY A 57 -25.63 5.43 -6.98
C GLY A 57 -26.17 6.08 -5.71
N LYS A 58 -27.44 5.85 -5.43
CA LYS A 58 -28.07 6.34 -4.19
C LYS A 58 -27.38 5.75 -2.95
N ASP A 59 -27.18 6.54 -1.92
CA ASP A 59 -26.51 6.16 -0.65
C ASP A 59 -25.10 5.59 -0.84
N SER A 60 -24.47 5.93 -1.98
CA SER A 60 -23.15 5.46 -2.39
C SER A 60 -22.14 6.61 -2.38
N GLN A 61 -20.85 6.25 -2.35
CA GLN A 61 -19.77 7.23 -2.27
C GLN A 61 -18.51 6.69 -2.96
N ALA A 62 -17.77 7.58 -3.62
CA ALA A 62 -16.41 7.34 -4.05
C ALA A 62 -15.50 8.46 -3.56
N SER A 63 -14.24 8.14 -3.24
CA SER A 63 -13.21 9.15 -3.01
C SER A 63 -12.16 9.06 -4.11
N VAL A 64 -11.74 10.22 -4.60
CA VAL A 64 -10.79 10.36 -5.71
C VAL A 64 -9.67 11.31 -5.31
N MET A 65 -8.44 10.83 -5.38
CA MET A 65 -7.23 11.59 -5.08
C MET A 65 -6.58 12.08 -6.37
N TYR A 66 -6.34 13.38 -6.48
CA TYR A 66 -5.57 13.96 -7.58
C TYR A 66 -4.08 13.89 -7.32
N ILE A 67 -3.32 13.34 -8.29
CA ILE A 67 -1.88 13.10 -8.18
C ILE A 67 -1.11 14.41 -8.06
N ALA A 68 -1.42 15.39 -8.91
CA ALA A 68 -0.67 16.66 -8.96
C ALA A 68 -0.89 17.54 -7.72
N SER A 69 -2.10 17.56 -7.16
CA SER A 69 -2.45 18.46 -6.06
C SER A 69 -2.50 17.80 -4.69
N GLY A 70 -2.64 16.45 -4.64
CA GLY A 70 -2.92 15.71 -3.40
C GLY A 70 -4.27 16.07 -2.77
N LYS A 71 -5.16 16.70 -3.53
CA LYS A 71 -6.54 16.97 -3.10
C LYS A 71 -7.38 15.72 -3.27
N GLU A 72 -8.21 15.44 -2.29
CA GLU A 72 -9.21 14.40 -2.37
C GLU A 72 -10.60 14.98 -2.57
N TYR A 73 -11.34 14.40 -3.51
CA TYR A 73 -12.73 14.71 -3.79
C TYR A 73 -13.61 13.56 -3.32
N VAL A 74 -14.56 13.85 -2.45
CA VAL A 74 -15.56 12.92 -1.96
C VAL A 74 -16.83 13.11 -2.78
N LEU A 75 -17.15 12.11 -3.58
CA LEU A 75 -18.28 12.06 -4.50
C LEU A 75 -19.42 11.32 -3.81
N LYS A 76 -20.57 11.96 -3.67
CA LYS A 76 -21.77 11.37 -3.06
C LYS A 76 -22.89 11.27 -4.09
N GLY A 77 -23.55 10.11 -4.11
CA GLY A 77 -24.68 9.87 -5.00
C GLY A 77 -26.06 10.22 -4.40
N PRO A 78 -27.10 10.24 -5.25
CA PRO A 78 -27.04 9.86 -6.67
C PRO A 78 -26.55 11.01 -7.56
N ASP A 79 -25.44 10.81 -8.31
CA ASP A 79 -24.92 11.81 -9.25
C ASP A 79 -23.89 11.16 -10.22
N SER A 80 -23.58 11.89 -11.30
CA SER A 80 -22.49 11.58 -12.22
C SER A 80 -21.43 12.68 -12.18
N PHE A 81 -20.18 12.28 -12.15
CA PHE A 81 -19.05 13.18 -11.99
C PHE A 81 -18.08 13.03 -13.16
N LEU A 82 -17.66 14.18 -13.71
CA LEU A 82 -16.66 14.23 -14.80
C LEU A 82 -15.28 14.57 -14.24
N VAL A 83 -14.29 13.74 -14.54
CA VAL A 83 -12.88 13.94 -14.21
C VAL A 83 -12.27 14.97 -15.16
N LYS A 84 -11.77 16.10 -14.62
CA LYS A 84 -11.12 17.19 -15.36
C LYS A 84 -9.65 17.30 -14.94
N ASP A 85 -8.85 18.08 -15.65
CA ASP A 85 -7.40 18.21 -15.39
C ASP A 85 -7.07 18.63 -13.96
N THR A 86 -7.89 19.48 -13.35
CA THR A 86 -7.58 20.06 -12.04
C THR A 86 -8.63 19.78 -10.96
N GLY A 87 -9.62 18.94 -11.27
CA GLY A 87 -10.69 18.65 -10.32
C GLY A 87 -11.85 17.87 -10.93
N ILE A 88 -12.91 17.69 -10.17
CA ILE A 88 -14.10 16.94 -10.54
C ILE A 88 -15.30 17.87 -10.58
N SER A 89 -16.13 17.77 -11.61
CA SER A 89 -17.41 18.46 -11.71
C SER A 89 -18.57 17.48 -11.65
N SER A 90 -19.61 17.84 -10.90
CA SER A 90 -20.91 17.16 -10.87
C SER A 90 -21.72 17.50 -12.12
N GLU A 91 -22.47 16.53 -12.65
CA GLU A 91 -23.46 16.77 -13.73
C GLU A 91 -24.79 17.27 -13.17
N ALA A 92 -25.17 16.89 -11.94
CA ALA A 92 -26.37 17.40 -11.27
C ALA A 92 -26.19 18.80 -10.66
N GLY A 93 -24.98 19.37 -10.71
CA GLY A 93 -24.68 20.72 -10.27
C GLY A 93 -24.28 20.84 -8.79
N MET A 94 -24.30 19.77 -8.01
CA MET A 94 -23.82 19.78 -6.63
C MET A 94 -22.31 19.46 -6.59
N PRO A 95 -21.43 20.41 -6.21
CA PRO A 95 -20.00 20.18 -6.24
C PRO A 95 -19.60 19.10 -5.23
N PRO A 96 -18.60 18.25 -5.58
CA PRO A 96 -18.07 17.26 -4.65
C PRO A 96 -17.41 17.94 -3.45
N VAL A 97 -17.44 17.27 -2.30
CA VAL A 97 -16.75 17.74 -1.11
C VAL A 97 -15.25 17.58 -1.31
N THR A 98 -14.50 18.66 -1.14
CA THR A 98 -13.04 18.65 -1.27
C THR A 98 -12.40 18.54 0.10
N ARG A 99 -11.40 17.66 0.23
CA ARG A 99 -10.61 17.48 1.44
C ARG A 99 -9.12 17.73 1.14
N GLU A 100 -8.50 18.58 1.92
CA GLU A 100 -7.05 18.72 1.94
C GLU A 100 -6.45 17.55 2.71
N THR A 101 -5.39 16.97 2.18
CA THR A 101 -4.76 15.79 2.76
C THR A 101 -3.29 16.04 3.08
N PRO A 102 -2.66 15.27 3.98
CA PRO A 102 -1.23 15.37 4.25
C PRO A 102 -0.36 14.94 3.05
N TRP A 103 -0.97 14.52 1.96
CA TRP A 103 -0.33 14.03 0.73
C TRP A 103 -0.03 15.14 -0.30
N ARG A 104 -0.55 16.35 -0.09
CA ARG A 104 -0.39 17.48 -1.01
C ARG A 104 1.05 17.77 -1.43
N ALA A 105 2.02 17.56 -0.55
CA ALA A 105 3.44 17.80 -0.83
C ALA A 105 4.19 16.55 -1.34
N SER A 106 3.49 15.49 -1.71
CA SER A 106 4.07 14.16 -1.95
C SER A 106 3.80 13.64 -3.37
N ASN A 107 3.79 14.52 -4.36
CA ASN A 107 3.50 14.13 -5.76
C ASN A 107 4.31 12.90 -6.20
N ARG A 108 5.59 12.80 -5.80
CA ARG A 108 6.44 11.66 -6.16
C ARG A 108 5.91 10.34 -5.57
N VAL A 109 5.49 10.37 -4.30
CA VAL A 109 4.90 9.18 -3.64
C VAL A 109 3.57 8.82 -4.29
N LEU A 110 2.71 9.80 -4.60
CA LEU A 110 1.41 9.56 -5.24
C LEU A 110 1.57 9.00 -6.65
N VAL A 111 2.49 9.54 -7.46
CA VAL A 111 2.80 9.02 -8.81
C VAL A 111 3.28 7.58 -8.72
N GLN A 112 4.22 7.31 -7.82
CA GLN A 112 4.79 5.98 -7.66
C GLN A 112 3.75 4.98 -7.12
N VAL A 113 2.90 5.41 -6.18
CA VAL A 113 1.76 4.63 -5.68
C VAL A 113 0.80 4.28 -6.82
N ALA A 114 0.40 5.23 -7.65
CA ALA A 114 -0.48 4.97 -8.78
C ALA A 114 0.14 3.93 -9.75
N GLN A 115 1.40 4.12 -10.14
CA GLN A 115 2.10 3.21 -11.05
C GLN A 115 2.31 1.80 -10.46
N THR A 116 2.70 1.71 -9.19
CA THR A 116 2.96 0.42 -8.53
C THR A 116 1.67 -0.34 -8.26
N SER A 117 0.58 0.35 -7.94
CA SER A 117 -0.70 -0.27 -7.62
C SER A 117 -1.34 -0.95 -8.83
N ALA A 118 -1.33 -0.30 -9.99
CA ALA A 118 -1.87 -0.88 -11.23
C ALA A 118 -1.10 -2.15 -11.64
N ALA A 119 0.22 -2.16 -11.48
CA ALA A 119 1.06 -3.32 -11.77
C ALA A 119 0.88 -4.44 -10.73
N SER A 120 0.84 -4.11 -9.44
CA SER A 120 0.79 -5.09 -8.35
C SER A 120 -0.56 -5.78 -8.23
N VAL A 121 -1.67 -5.10 -8.50
CA VAL A 121 -3.00 -5.73 -8.56
C VAL A 121 -3.05 -6.79 -9.66
N ARG A 122 -2.48 -6.52 -10.83
CA ARG A 122 -2.40 -7.50 -11.93
C ARG A 122 -1.49 -8.69 -11.61
N MET A 123 -0.34 -8.46 -10.98
CA MET A 123 0.61 -9.54 -10.68
C MET A 123 0.18 -10.42 -9.50
N ARG A 124 -0.44 -9.85 -8.47
CA ARG A 124 -0.88 -10.61 -7.28
C ARG A 124 -2.13 -11.43 -7.50
N SER A 125 -2.98 -11.08 -8.46
CA SER A 125 -4.10 -11.94 -8.85
C SER A 125 -3.65 -13.28 -9.47
N ILE A 126 -2.36 -13.39 -9.86
CA ILE A 126 -1.76 -14.57 -10.49
C ILE A 126 -0.92 -15.38 -9.48
N ALA A 127 -0.50 -14.77 -8.37
CA ALA A 127 0.32 -15.44 -7.36
C ALA A 127 -0.55 -16.30 -6.43
N GLN A 128 -0.34 -17.61 -6.46
CA GLN A 128 -0.95 -18.54 -5.49
C GLN A 128 -0.51 -18.20 -4.06
N PRO A 129 -1.42 -18.29 -3.07
CA PRO A 129 -1.09 -17.98 -1.69
C PRO A 129 -0.12 -19.03 -1.13
N ARG A 130 1.10 -18.61 -0.79
CA ARG A 130 1.91 -19.34 0.17
C ARG A 130 1.31 -19.09 1.56
N ALA A 131 0.52 -20.03 1.99
CA ALA A 131 -0.02 -20.06 3.34
C ALA A 131 1.11 -20.42 4.32
N ASP A 132 1.78 -19.42 4.85
CA ASP A 132 2.51 -19.57 6.10
C ASP A 132 2.01 -18.53 7.11
N ALA A 133 0.85 -18.82 7.68
CA ALA A 133 0.31 -18.10 8.83
C ALA A 133 1.29 -18.14 10.03
N ALA A 134 2.27 -19.03 9.95
CA ALA A 134 3.33 -19.21 10.91
C ALA A 134 4.40 -18.11 10.87
N ALA A 135 4.70 -17.55 9.70
CA ALA A 135 5.66 -16.47 9.53
C ALA A 135 5.20 -15.13 10.11
N ARG A 136 3.89 -14.95 10.31
CA ARG A 136 3.29 -13.68 10.79
C ARG A 136 3.61 -13.32 12.24
N LEU A 137 4.19 -14.23 13.01
CA LEU A 137 4.51 -14.01 14.43
C LEU A 137 5.93 -13.50 14.66
N LEU A 138 6.77 -13.46 13.64
CA LEU A 138 8.13 -12.92 13.74
C LEU A 138 8.18 -11.49 13.21
N TYR A 139 8.85 -10.59 13.94
CA TYR A 139 9.06 -9.21 13.52
C TYR A 139 10.23 -8.58 14.28
N PRO A 140 11.08 -7.79 13.64
CA PRO A 140 11.25 -7.72 12.19
C PRO A 140 12.07 -8.90 11.66
N THR A 141 11.71 -9.47 10.51
CA THR A 141 12.45 -10.61 9.90
C THR A 141 13.31 -10.21 8.73
N GLU A 142 12.81 -9.24 7.93
CA GLU A 142 13.47 -8.79 6.70
C GLU A 142 12.98 -7.38 6.32
N GLY A 143 13.63 -6.78 5.33
CA GLY A 143 13.25 -5.48 4.79
C GLY A 143 13.60 -4.32 5.72
N SER A 144 12.89 -3.20 5.52
CA SER A 144 13.06 -2.01 6.34
C SER A 144 12.03 -1.95 7.46
N VAL A 145 12.38 -1.25 8.55
CA VAL A 145 11.43 -0.90 9.63
C VAL A 145 11.21 0.60 9.70
N ALA A 146 9.96 1.00 9.84
CA ALA A 146 9.53 2.40 9.86
C ALA A 146 9.54 3.02 11.27
N THR A 147 10.34 2.45 12.19
CA THR A 147 10.51 2.95 13.55
C THR A 147 11.92 2.67 14.06
N LEU A 148 12.41 3.55 14.93
CA LEU A 148 13.67 3.31 15.67
C LEU A 148 13.45 2.59 17.00
N GLU A 149 12.22 2.25 17.34
CA GLU A 149 11.84 1.56 18.58
C GLU A 149 10.94 0.35 18.26
N PRO A 150 11.41 -0.62 17.42
CA PRO A 150 10.61 -1.78 17.09
C PRO A 150 10.36 -2.66 18.32
N THR A 151 9.18 -3.24 18.39
CA THR A 151 8.90 -4.33 19.32
C THR A 151 9.20 -5.64 18.59
N PHE A 152 10.28 -6.31 18.96
CA PHE A 152 10.64 -7.61 18.42
C PHE A 152 9.62 -8.65 18.84
N ARG A 153 9.25 -9.55 17.96
CA ARG A 153 8.25 -10.60 18.20
C ARG A 153 8.74 -11.91 17.64
N TRP A 154 8.55 -12.98 18.39
CA TRP A 154 8.89 -14.34 17.99
C TRP A 154 7.83 -15.32 18.45
N ARG A 155 7.81 -16.48 17.83
CA ARG A 155 6.89 -17.54 18.20
C ARG A 155 7.42 -18.27 19.44
N THR A 156 6.59 -18.41 20.45
CA THR A 156 6.84 -19.30 21.57
C THR A 156 5.54 -20.03 21.95
N PRO A 157 5.60 -21.35 22.16
CA PRO A 157 4.44 -22.10 22.66
C PRO A 157 4.17 -21.81 24.14
N ASP A 158 5.17 -21.31 24.87
CA ASP A 158 5.07 -21.00 26.30
C ASP A 158 5.33 -19.52 26.54
N THR A 159 4.31 -18.82 27.04
CA THR A 159 4.39 -17.40 27.41
C THR A 159 5.31 -17.11 28.60
N LYS A 160 5.68 -18.12 29.37
CA LYS A 160 6.63 -18.04 30.49
C LYS A 160 8.06 -18.37 30.08
N LEU A 161 8.29 -18.75 28.82
CA LEU A 161 9.61 -19.08 28.35
C LEU A 161 10.58 -17.92 28.56
N GLN A 162 11.71 -18.22 29.20
CA GLN A 162 12.83 -17.28 29.39
C GLN A 162 13.82 -17.49 28.26
N GLY A 163 14.24 -16.40 27.62
CA GLY A 163 15.24 -16.42 26.57
C GLY A 163 16.25 -15.29 26.73
N GLU A 164 17.38 -15.43 26.05
CA GLU A 164 18.34 -14.34 25.88
C GLU A 164 18.10 -13.68 24.52
N PHE A 165 17.77 -12.41 24.53
CA PHE A 165 17.65 -11.57 23.35
C PHE A 165 18.97 -10.88 23.09
N THR A 166 19.48 -11.00 21.85
CA THR A 166 20.69 -10.35 21.37
C THR A 166 20.39 -9.52 20.13
N LEU A 167 20.90 -8.28 20.10
CA LEU A 167 20.83 -7.39 18.93
C LEU A 167 22.24 -6.97 18.51
N LEU A 168 22.54 -7.11 17.24
CA LEU A 168 23.81 -6.78 16.61
C LEU A 168 23.60 -5.75 15.49
N VAL A 169 24.59 -4.88 15.28
CA VAL A 169 24.74 -4.17 13.99
C VAL A 169 25.54 -5.08 13.08
N ILE A 170 25.04 -5.32 11.87
CA ILE A 170 25.71 -6.19 10.90
C ILE A 170 27.09 -5.61 10.56
N GLY A 171 28.12 -6.46 10.62
CA GLY A 171 29.53 -6.05 10.44
C GLY A 171 30.24 -5.60 11.72
N GLN A 172 29.59 -5.69 12.88
CA GLN A 172 30.21 -5.48 14.19
C GLN A 172 30.24 -6.78 14.99
N ASP A 173 31.35 -7.04 15.66
CA ASP A 173 31.55 -8.27 16.43
C ASP A 173 30.83 -8.23 17.80
N LYS A 174 30.56 -7.04 18.31
CA LYS A 174 29.95 -6.88 19.63
C LYS A 174 28.48 -6.58 19.53
N PRO A 175 27.62 -7.26 20.32
CA PRO A 175 26.22 -6.91 20.44
C PRO A 175 26.03 -5.47 20.92
N VAL A 176 25.07 -4.76 20.33
CA VAL A 176 24.67 -3.43 20.82
C VAL A 176 23.68 -3.52 21.96
N HIS A 177 23.05 -4.68 22.13
CA HIS A 177 22.14 -4.94 23.25
C HIS A 177 22.01 -6.44 23.51
N VAL A 178 22.07 -6.83 24.77
CA VAL A 178 21.79 -8.19 25.25
C VAL A 178 20.91 -8.08 26.49
N ALA A 179 19.83 -8.85 26.54
CA ALA A 179 18.91 -8.85 27.67
C ALA A 179 18.18 -10.18 27.83
N ARG A 180 17.71 -10.45 29.02
CA ARG A 180 16.74 -11.51 29.25
C ARG A 180 15.37 -11.05 28.76
N ALA A 181 14.71 -11.89 28.00
CA ALA A 181 13.36 -11.67 27.49
C ALA A 181 12.46 -12.82 27.92
N ALA A 182 11.24 -12.49 28.30
CA ALA A 182 10.20 -13.45 28.64
C ALA A 182 9.06 -13.42 27.64
N GLY A 183 8.49 -14.57 27.36
CA GLY A 183 7.40 -14.69 26.38
C GLY A 183 7.83 -14.49 24.94
N GLY A 184 6.94 -13.97 24.12
CA GLY A 184 7.07 -13.87 22.64
C GLY A 184 7.42 -12.47 22.12
N SER A 185 7.81 -11.51 22.96
CA SER A 185 8.15 -10.17 22.49
C SER A 185 9.16 -9.46 23.38
N TYR A 186 9.91 -8.52 22.76
CA TYR A 186 10.84 -7.66 23.48
C TYR A 186 10.99 -6.30 22.82
N ARG A 187 11.09 -5.23 23.59
CA ARG A 187 11.38 -3.89 23.12
C ARG A 187 12.70 -3.43 23.69
N VAL A 188 13.63 -3.06 22.82
CA VAL A 188 14.92 -2.50 23.23
C VAL A 188 14.69 -1.12 23.85
N PRO A 189 15.26 -0.83 25.05
CA PRO A 189 15.03 0.45 25.73
C PRO A 189 15.60 1.67 25.01
N ALA A 190 16.67 1.45 24.24
CA ALA A 190 17.33 2.52 23.49
C ALA A 190 16.81 2.62 22.04
N LYS A 191 16.75 3.85 21.52
CA LYS A 191 16.45 4.06 20.11
C LYS A 191 17.58 3.49 19.24
N LEU A 192 17.18 2.77 18.18
CA LEU A 192 18.09 2.29 17.15
C LEU A 192 18.63 3.47 16.31
N ARG A 193 19.77 3.27 15.66
CA ARG A 193 20.30 4.24 14.71
C ARG A 193 19.54 4.16 13.38
N PRO A 194 19.23 5.27 12.72
CA PRO A 194 18.67 5.26 11.38
C PRO A 194 19.67 4.68 10.37
N GLU A 195 19.15 4.23 9.24
CA GLU A 195 19.92 3.73 8.09
C GLU A 195 20.96 2.66 8.43
N THR A 196 20.64 1.80 9.40
CA THR A 196 21.55 0.81 9.97
C THR A 196 20.97 -0.59 9.80
N ASP A 197 21.83 -1.52 9.38
CA ASP A 197 21.49 -2.94 9.25
C ASP A 197 21.69 -3.65 10.57
N TYR A 198 20.66 -4.36 11.04
CA TYR A 198 20.63 -5.09 12.30
C TYR A 198 20.33 -6.56 12.08
N ALA A 199 20.91 -7.39 12.94
CA ALA A 199 20.49 -8.78 13.14
C ALA A 199 20.08 -8.97 14.60
N TRP A 200 19.09 -9.78 14.85
CA TRP A 200 18.68 -10.15 16.20
C TRP A 200 18.44 -11.65 16.30
N THR A 201 18.64 -12.17 17.50
CA THR A 201 18.35 -13.56 17.84
C THR A 201 17.75 -13.63 19.23
N VAL A 202 16.94 -14.66 19.46
CA VAL A 202 16.51 -15.07 20.79
C VAL A 202 16.82 -16.54 20.96
N THR A 203 17.56 -16.86 22.00
CA THR A 203 17.92 -18.24 22.34
C THR A 203 17.30 -18.63 23.69
N SER A 204 16.86 -19.86 23.81
CA SER A 204 16.39 -20.45 25.08
C SER A 204 16.90 -21.87 25.18
N ALA A 205 17.46 -22.21 26.35
CA ALA A 205 18.08 -23.52 26.60
C ALA A 205 19.08 -23.95 25.50
N GLY A 206 19.84 -23.00 24.94
CA GLY A 206 20.81 -23.24 23.88
C GLY A 206 20.24 -23.39 22.48
N SER A 207 18.93 -23.28 22.30
CA SER A 207 18.27 -23.34 20.98
C SER A 207 17.78 -21.96 20.55
N GLU A 208 17.93 -21.64 19.28
CA GLU A 208 17.35 -20.44 18.67
C GLU A 208 15.83 -20.63 18.55
N ILE A 209 15.08 -19.65 19.07
CA ILE A 209 13.60 -19.63 19.03
C ILE A 209 13.05 -18.46 18.22
N GLY A 210 13.89 -17.55 17.81
CA GLY A 210 13.54 -16.45 16.92
C GLY A 210 14.77 -15.69 16.45
N SER A 211 14.73 -15.24 15.20
CA SER A 211 15.79 -14.41 14.62
C SER A 211 15.27 -13.59 13.44
N GLY A 212 16.03 -12.59 13.05
CA GLY A 212 15.73 -11.81 11.86
C GLY A 212 16.83 -10.81 11.54
N ARG A 213 16.75 -10.26 10.33
CA ARG A 213 17.63 -9.20 9.85
C ARG A 213 16.75 -8.09 9.27
N PHE A 214 17.09 -6.85 9.55
CA PHE A 214 16.32 -5.71 9.07
C PHE A 214 17.22 -4.49 8.95
N ARG A 215 16.73 -3.48 8.22
CA ARG A 215 17.34 -2.16 8.16
C ARG A 215 16.38 -1.12 8.71
N THR A 216 16.89 -0.17 9.49
CA THR A 216 16.11 1.00 9.86
C THR A 216 16.05 1.99 8.70
N LEU A 217 14.91 2.65 8.49
CA LEU A 217 14.79 3.71 7.49
C LEU A 217 15.74 4.87 7.78
N SER A 218 16.06 5.66 6.75
CA SER A 218 16.80 6.92 6.91
C SER A 218 16.03 7.92 7.77
N SER A 219 16.74 8.90 8.34
CA SER A 219 16.10 9.96 9.15
C SER A 219 15.02 10.72 8.37
N GLU A 220 15.25 10.97 7.09
CA GLU A 220 14.30 11.64 6.22
C GLU A 220 13.04 10.79 5.98
N ALA A 221 13.22 9.50 5.69
CA ALA A 221 12.12 8.57 5.50
C ALA A 221 11.29 8.41 6.78
N LEU A 222 11.95 8.27 7.94
CA LEU A 222 11.28 8.23 9.25
C LEU A 222 10.48 9.49 9.54
N ALA A 223 11.04 10.67 9.24
CA ALA A 223 10.32 11.93 9.39
C ALA A 223 9.12 12.01 8.43
N SER A 224 9.25 11.48 7.21
CA SER A 224 8.16 11.38 6.24
C SER A 224 7.02 10.48 6.73
N VAL A 225 7.35 9.30 7.26
CA VAL A 225 6.40 8.36 7.88
C VAL A 225 5.72 9.03 9.09
N ALA A 226 6.47 9.64 9.98
CA ALA A 226 5.92 10.26 11.19
C ALA A 226 4.91 11.38 10.88
N ARG A 227 5.20 12.24 9.88
CA ARG A 227 4.30 13.31 9.46
C ARG A 227 2.98 12.83 8.87
N ARG A 228 2.95 11.63 8.27
CA ARG A 228 1.79 11.08 7.57
C ARG A 228 1.11 9.95 8.31
N LYS A 229 1.63 9.58 9.47
CA LYS A 229 1.05 8.50 10.27
C LYS A 229 -0.39 8.85 10.67
N PRO A 230 -1.37 8.09 10.19
CA PRO A 230 -2.76 8.33 10.52
C PRO A 230 -3.04 7.99 11.98
N SER A 231 -4.03 8.66 12.55
CA SER A 231 -4.65 8.25 13.80
C SER A 231 -5.71 7.18 13.54
N ASP A 232 -6.20 6.54 14.60
CA ASP A 232 -7.28 5.56 14.51
C ASP A 232 -8.61 6.16 13.98
N LYS A 233 -8.75 7.49 14.07
CA LYS A 233 -9.91 8.25 13.59
C LYS A 233 -9.74 8.82 12.18
N SER A 234 -8.57 8.61 11.57
CA SER A 234 -8.31 9.09 10.21
C SER A 234 -9.17 8.38 9.18
N ASP A 235 -9.49 9.08 8.10
CA ASP A 235 -10.24 8.52 6.99
C ASP A 235 -9.57 7.26 6.41
N PHE A 236 -10.38 6.38 5.84
CA PHE A 236 -9.89 5.16 5.18
C PHE A 236 -8.83 5.48 4.13
N SER A 237 -9.03 6.52 3.33
CA SER A 237 -8.08 6.96 2.30
C SER A 237 -6.70 7.30 2.86
N ASP A 238 -6.63 7.99 4.02
CA ASP A 238 -5.35 8.33 4.65
C ASP A 238 -4.61 7.10 5.13
N ARG A 239 -5.33 6.13 5.70
CA ARG A 239 -4.77 4.87 6.16
C ARG A 239 -4.32 3.98 4.99
N LEU A 240 -5.09 3.99 3.90
CA LEU A 240 -4.72 3.33 2.65
C LEU A 240 -3.41 3.89 2.08
N LEU A 241 -3.34 5.20 1.92
CA LEU A 241 -2.15 5.86 1.37
C LEU A 241 -0.93 5.70 2.28
N PHE A 242 -1.12 5.70 3.59
CA PHE A 242 -0.05 5.42 4.54
C PHE A 242 0.48 3.98 4.41
N THR A 243 -0.39 3.03 4.18
CA THR A 243 0.00 1.62 3.94
C THR A 243 0.84 1.49 2.67
N LEU A 244 0.45 2.19 1.61
CA LEU A 244 1.21 2.26 0.37
C LEU A 244 2.58 2.94 0.57
N LEU A 245 2.64 4.00 1.38
CA LEU A 245 3.90 4.65 1.74
C LEU A 245 4.86 3.69 2.45
N LEU A 246 4.36 2.91 3.41
CA LEU A 246 5.17 1.90 4.11
C LEU A 246 5.72 0.86 3.13
N GLN A 247 4.89 0.38 2.22
CA GLN A 247 5.28 -0.59 1.18
C GLN A 247 6.35 -0.01 0.27
N GLU A 248 6.20 1.23 -0.18
CA GLU A 248 7.13 1.94 -1.04
C GLU A 248 8.51 2.13 -0.37
N MET A 249 8.51 2.40 0.92
CA MET A 249 9.75 2.55 1.71
C MET A 249 10.39 1.20 2.08
N GLY A 250 9.83 0.07 1.64
CA GLY A 250 10.34 -1.26 1.96
C GLY A 250 10.03 -1.72 3.38
N ALA A 251 9.17 -1.01 4.13
CA ALA A 251 8.65 -1.44 5.43
C ALA A 251 7.52 -2.47 5.22
N THR A 252 7.89 -3.59 4.58
CA THR A 252 6.94 -4.57 4.03
C THR A 252 6.11 -5.25 5.11
N GLN A 253 6.68 -5.56 6.26
CA GLN A 253 5.96 -6.22 7.34
C GLN A 253 4.92 -5.30 7.98
N GLU A 254 5.25 -4.02 8.24
CA GLU A 254 4.30 -3.02 8.73
C GLU A 254 3.21 -2.74 7.69
N ALA A 255 3.58 -2.71 6.40
CA ALA A 255 2.62 -2.57 5.31
C ALA A 255 1.65 -3.76 5.27
N GLN A 256 2.13 -4.99 5.36
CA GLN A 256 1.29 -6.19 5.41
C GLN A 256 0.33 -6.20 6.61
N GLU A 257 0.82 -5.85 7.81
CA GLU A 257 -0.04 -5.72 8.99
C GLU A 257 -1.11 -4.62 8.81
N SER A 258 -0.77 -3.55 8.12
CA SER A 258 -1.71 -2.47 7.81
C SER A 258 -2.73 -2.91 6.76
N TRP A 259 -2.31 -3.59 5.70
CA TRP A 259 -3.22 -4.19 4.70
C TRP A 259 -4.20 -5.16 5.34
N ALA A 260 -3.73 -6.03 6.24
CA ALA A 260 -4.60 -6.98 6.95
C ALA A 260 -5.68 -6.26 7.78
N ARG A 261 -5.33 -5.16 8.44
CA ARG A 261 -6.30 -4.34 9.19
C ARG A 261 -7.32 -3.67 8.26
N LEU A 262 -6.87 -3.09 7.15
CA LEU A 262 -7.77 -2.48 6.16
C LEU A 262 -8.72 -3.51 5.55
N ALA A 263 -8.23 -4.71 5.23
CA ALA A 263 -9.05 -5.79 4.70
C ALA A 263 -10.09 -6.30 5.72
N ALA A 264 -9.73 -6.37 7.00
CA ALA A 264 -10.66 -6.76 8.06
C ALA A 264 -11.75 -5.69 8.28
N GLU A 265 -11.43 -4.42 8.16
CA GLU A 265 -12.38 -3.31 8.31
C GLU A 265 -13.32 -3.18 7.09
N ARG A 266 -12.81 -3.46 5.89
CA ARG A 266 -13.51 -3.23 4.62
C ARG A 266 -13.68 -4.54 3.84
N ALA A 267 -14.40 -5.49 4.43
CA ALA A 267 -14.73 -6.76 3.78
C ALA A 267 -15.55 -6.59 2.47
N ASP A 268 -16.17 -5.43 2.27
CA ASP A 268 -16.85 -5.02 1.04
C ASP A 268 -15.88 -4.68 -0.12
N LEU A 269 -14.56 -4.62 0.15
CA LEU A 269 -13.48 -4.40 -0.82
C LEU A 269 -12.56 -5.64 -0.88
N PRO A 270 -12.99 -6.71 -1.58
CA PRO A 270 -12.27 -8.00 -1.58
C PRO A 270 -10.84 -7.90 -2.13
N GLU A 271 -10.55 -6.90 -2.96
CA GLU A 271 -9.21 -6.62 -3.48
C GLU A 271 -8.19 -6.31 -2.37
N LEU A 272 -8.62 -5.78 -1.21
CA LEU A 272 -7.72 -5.53 -0.07
C LEU A 272 -7.11 -6.82 0.49
N ALA A 273 -7.84 -7.92 0.46
CA ALA A 273 -7.34 -9.22 0.92
C ALA A 273 -6.17 -9.74 0.06
N ALA A 274 -6.09 -9.32 -1.21
CA ALA A 274 -4.99 -9.67 -2.08
C ALA A 274 -3.68 -8.93 -1.72
N PHE A 275 -3.78 -7.73 -1.14
CA PHE A 275 -2.62 -6.97 -0.66
C PHE A 275 -2.11 -7.45 0.71
N ALA A 276 -2.95 -8.08 1.51
CA ALA A 276 -2.62 -8.57 2.85
C ALA A 276 -1.86 -9.93 2.84
N LYS A 277 -1.69 -10.53 1.69
CA LYS A 277 -0.94 -11.79 1.45
C LYS A 277 0.47 -11.47 0.98
#